data_89f113448d4141751b3d814a2fb5fd18
#
_entry.id   89f113448d4141751b3d814a2fb5fd18
#
_cell.length_a   1.000
_cell.length_b   1.000
_cell.length_c   1.000
_cell.angle_alpha   90.00
_cell.angle_beta   90.00
_cell.angle_gamma   90.00
#
_symmetry.space_group_name_H-M   'P 1'
#
loop_
_entity.id
_entity.type
_entity.pdbx_description
1 polymer ?
#
loop_
_entity_poly.entity_id
_entity_poly.type
_entity_poly.pdbx_seq_one_letter_code
_entity_poly.pdbx_strand_id
1 'polypeptide(L)'
;VINLWDVQSDIKSPSPPCLNHVWVKIYDNQLYMTATFRSNDMFSAWTSNAMGLRKLQYHIFNQIKEHYLDVKMGSLSIISESAHIYEDSWTAADDIIQCHYQRIVNRKVFEDPVGNFVIRIDDNAILVTHVTKDGEQVAKYTGKSATLICNKIVANNPSILPGHAAYLGIELNRAENSLLFGKTYSQF
;
A
#
# COMPACT_ATOMS: atom_id res chain seq x y z
N VAL A 1 11.40 21.74 -1.78
CA VAL A 1 11.93 20.68 -2.67
C VAL A 1 13.44 20.66 -2.53
N ILE A 2 14.01 19.47 -2.39
CA ILE A 2 15.45 19.22 -2.41
C ILE A 2 15.73 18.55 -3.76
N ASN A 3 16.54 19.18 -4.60
CA ASN A 3 16.95 18.61 -5.87
C ASN A 3 18.38 18.07 -5.75
N LEU A 4 18.58 16.80 -6.09
CA LEU A 4 19.88 16.14 -6.03
C LEU A 4 20.50 15.95 -7.43
N TRP A 5 19.70 16.16 -8.46
CA TRP A 5 20.14 16.09 -9.85
C TRP A 5 20.58 17.47 -10.36
N ASP A 6 21.79 17.56 -10.87
CA ASP A 6 22.30 18.71 -11.58
C ASP A 6 22.50 18.38 -13.08
N VAL A 7 21.70 19.01 -13.93
CA VAL A 7 21.71 18.74 -15.38
C VAL A 7 23.09 19.00 -16.02
N GLN A 8 23.86 19.97 -15.53
CA GLN A 8 25.14 20.31 -16.13
C GLN A 8 26.25 19.29 -15.84
N SER A 9 26.27 18.77 -14.61
CA SER A 9 27.27 17.79 -14.16
C SER A 9 26.82 16.36 -14.37
N ASP A 10 25.55 16.02 -14.04
CA ASP A 10 25.10 14.64 -13.95
C ASP A 10 24.79 14.02 -15.32
N ILE A 11 24.41 14.82 -16.33
CA ILE A 11 24.17 14.31 -17.69
C ILE A 11 25.44 13.70 -18.33
N LYS A 12 26.61 14.13 -17.89
CA LYS A 12 27.92 13.62 -18.37
C LYS A 12 28.56 12.64 -17.40
N SER A 13 27.97 12.44 -16.25
CA SER A 13 28.52 11.53 -15.23
C SER A 13 28.29 10.08 -15.62
N PRO A 14 29.29 9.21 -15.51
CA PRO A 14 29.10 7.76 -15.70
C PRO A 14 28.26 7.14 -14.57
N SER A 15 28.11 7.81 -13.44
CA SER A 15 27.34 7.36 -12.29
C SER A 15 26.55 8.53 -11.67
N PRO A 16 25.49 8.99 -12.37
CA PRO A 16 24.66 10.07 -11.85
C PRO A 16 23.81 9.60 -10.66
N PRO A 17 23.36 10.52 -9.78
CA PRO A 17 22.54 10.18 -8.62
C PRO A 17 21.30 9.37 -8.99
N CYS A 18 21.03 8.29 -8.25
CA CYS A 18 19.80 7.53 -8.42
C CYS A 18 18.59 8.25 -7.82
N LEU A 19 18.75 8.89 -6.68
CA LEU A 19 17.75 9.77 -6.06
C LEU A 19 17.76 11.13 -6.77
N ASN A 20 16.63 11.50 -7.40
CA ASN A 20 16.54 12.75 -8.17
C ASN A 20 16.16 13.92 -7.29
N HIS A 21 15.04 13.79 -6.58
CA HIS A 21 14.53 14.88 -5.75
C HIS A 21 13.68 14.36 -4.60
N VAL A 22 13.55 15.22 -3.58
CA VAL A 22 12.71 14.99 -2.40
C VAL A 22 11.77 16.17 -2.22
N TRP A 23 10.50 15.89 -2.12
CA TRP A 23 9.45 16.83 -1.79
C TRP A 23 9.08 16.70 -0.32
N VAL A 24 8.92 17.84 0.35
CA VAL A 24 8.43 17.91 1.72
C VAL A 24 7.23 18.82 1.77
N LYS A 25 6.17 18.40 2.44
CA LYS A 25 4.91 19.14 2.55
C LYS A 25 4.31 18.94 3.94
N ILE A 26 3.81 20.02 4.53
CA ILE A 26 2.94 19.95 5.69
C ILE A 26 1.50 20.09 5.20
N TYR A 27 0.66 19.16 5.60
CA TYR A 27 -0.77 19.16 5.32
C TYR A 27 -1.49 18.51 6.51
N ASP A 28 -2.59 19.11 6.98
CA ASP A 28 -3.36 18.63 8.13
C ASP A 28 -2.47 18.27 9.34
N ASN A 29 -1.58 19.20 9.69
CA ASN A 29 -0.59 19.07 10.76
C ASN A 29 0.32 17.82 10.65
N GLN A 30 0.49 17.26 9.44
CA GLN A 30 1.40 16.14 9.20
C GLN A 30 2.47 16.51 8.20
N LEU A 31 3.72 16.09 8.48
CA LEU A 31 4.87 16.27 7.60
C LEU A 31 4.99 15.09 6.65
N TYR A 32 4.57 15.25 5.42
CA TYR A 32 4.72 14.28 4.35
C TYR A 32 6.02 14.47 3.60
N MET A 33 6.63 13.37 3.16
CA MET A 33 7.79 13.38 2.29
C MET A 33 7.56 12.45 1.10
N THR A 34 7.93 12.91 -0.10
CA THR A 34 7.95 12.08 -1.31
C THR A 34 9.33 12.15 -1.92
N ALA A 35 9.92 11.01 -2.21
CA ALA A 35 11.23 10.88 -2.84
C ALA A 35 11.09 10.16 -4.19
N THR A 36 11.77 10.65 -5.23
CA THR A 36 11.74 10.05 -6.57
C THR A 36 13.14 9.59 -6.96
N PHE A 37 13.23 8.30 -7.27
CA PHE A 37 14.41 7.64 -7.82
C PHE A 37 14.22 7.40 -9.32
N ARG A 38 15.18 7.82 -10.16
CA ARG A 38 15.21 7.42 -11.57
C ARG A 38 15.56 5.92 -11.74
N SER A 39 16.29 5.37 -10.75
CA SER A 39 16.80 4.01 -10.74
C SER A 39 16.94 3.56 -9.29
N ASN A 40 16.39 2.41 -8.93
CA ASN A 40 16.43 1.92 -7.56
C ASN A 40 16.66 0.41 -7.53
N ASP A 41 17.78 0.02 -6.95
CA ASP A 41 18.08 -1.39 -6.69
C ASP A 41 17.24 -1.88 -5.52
N MET A 42 16.29 -2.75 -5.83
CA MET A 42 15.30 -3.27 -4.88
C MET A 42 15.87 -4.34 -3.95
N PHE A 43 17.00 -4.95 -4.29
CA PHE A 43 17.61 -5.99 -3.49
C PHE A 43 18.65 -5.43 -2.51
N SER A 44 19.67 -4.75 -3.04
CA SER A 44 20.83 -4.35 -2.24
C SER A 44 20.67 -2.97 -1.59
N ALA A 45 19.95 -2.04 -2.24
CA ALA A 45 19.90 -0.64 -1.80
C ALA A 45 18.55 -0.19 -1.21
N TRP A 46 17.44 -0.85 -1.55
CA TRP A 46 16.09 -0.39 -1.19
C TRP A 46 15.92 -0.11 0.30
N THR A 47 16.29 -1.06 1.16
CA THR A 47 16.10 -0.94 2.62
C THR A 47 16.90 0.22 3.19
N SER A 48 18.16 0.36 2.79
CA SER A 48 19.04 1.43 3.23
C SER A 48 18.54 2.80 2.76
N ASN A 49 18.09 2.90 1.51
CA ASN A 49 17.51 4.11 0.95
C ASN A 49 16.24 4.53 1.69
N ALA A 50 15.32 3.59 1.94
CA ALA A 50 14.08 3.87 2.65
C ALA A 50 14.32 4.34 4.09
N MET A 51 15.23 3.68 4.80
CA MET A 51 15.59 4.04 6.18
C MET A 51 16.33 5.39 6.24
N GLY A 52 17.23 5.65 5.29
CA GLY A 52 17.92 6.94 5.16
C GLY A 52 16.96 8.09 4.92
N LEU A 53 15.99 7.92 4.01
CA LEU A 53 14.95 8.92 3.74
C LEU A 53 14.03 9.13 4.94
N ARG A 54 13.66 8.06 5.66
CA ARG A 54 12.88 8.21 6.90
C ARG A 54 13.64 8.97 7.98
N LYS A 55 14.94 8.75 8.10
CA LYS A 55 15.81 9.50 9.01
C LYS A 55 15.91 10.98 8.61
N LEU A 56 16.02 11.26 7.31
CA LEU A 56 16.01 12.62 6.78
C LEU A 56 14.67 13.31 7.09
N GLN A 57 13.54 12.64 6.86
CA GLN A 57 12.22 13.17 7.21
C GLN A 57 12.11 13.47 8.71
N TYR A 58 12.61 12.59 9.56
CA TYR A 58 12.63 12.80 11.00
C TYR A 58 13.52 13.98 11.41
N HIS A 59 14.66 14.16 10.76
CA HIS A 59 15.53 15.31 10.98
C HIS A 59 14.82 16.61 10.62
N ILE A 60 14.19 16.68 9.45
CA ILE A 60 13.40 17.84 9.02
C ILE A 60 12.23 18.10 9.98
N PHE A 61 11.54 17.04 10.40
CA PHE A 61 10.45 17.12 11.37
C PHE A 61 10.90 17.79 12.67
N ASN A 62 12.04 17.40 13.24
CA ASN A 62 12.54 18.00 14.49
C ASN A 62 12.85 19.48 14.32
N GLN A 63 13.41 19.91 13.19
CA GLN A 63 13.67 21.32 12.93
C GLN A 63 12.36 22.12 12.79
N ILE A 64 11.36 21.56 12.13
CA ILE A 64 10.07 22.21 11.90
C ILE A 64 9.27 22.29 13.21
N LYS A 65 9.35 21.26 14.06
CA LYS A 65 8.61 21.18 15.33
C LYS A 65 8.95 22.33 16.29
N GLU A 66 10.12 22.92 16.18
CA GLU A 66 10.50 24.11 16.97
C GLU A 66 9.61 25.32 16.63
N HIS A 67 9.05 25.39 15.42
CA HIS A 67 8.21 26.48 14.95
C HIS A 67 6.72 26.11 14.81
N TYR A 68 6.40 24.82 14.70
CA TYR A 68 5.05 24.27 14.51
C TYR A 68 4.81 23.15 15.53
N LEU A 69 4.35 23.51 16.73
CA LEU A 69 4.24 22.61 17.89
C LEU A 69 3.32 21.39 17.66
N ASP A 70 2.27 21.56 16.86
CA ASP A 70 1.25 20.52 16.62
C ASP A 70 1.58 19.59 15.45
N VAL A 71 2.72 19.80 14.76
CA VAL A 71 3.09 18.96 13.63
C VAL A 71 3.40 17.52 14.07
N LYS A 72 2.95 16.55 13.29
CA LYS A 72 3.21 15.10 13.46
C LYS A 72 3.95 14.55 12.27
N MET A 73 4.60 13.41 12.47
CA MET A 73 5.21 12.67 11.36
C MET A 73 4.13 12.05 10.48
N GLY A 74 4.10 12.46 9.22
CA GLY A 74 3.26 11.87 8.17
C GLY A 74 3.93 10.70 7.45
N SER A 75 3.36 10.31 6.31
CA SER A 75 3.92 9.23 5.49
C SER A 75 5.16 9.66 4.70
N LEU A 76 6.00 8.66 4.40
CA LEU A 76 7.06 8.72 3.40
C LEU A 76 6.60 7.93 2.19
N SER A 77 6.54 8.56 1.02
CA SER A 77 6.27 7.94 -0.26
C SER A 77 7.56 7.87 -1.08
N ILE A 78 7.86 6.72 -1.65
CA ILE A 78 9.03 6.55 -2.51
C ILE A 78 8.54 6.07 -3.88
N ILE A 79 8.93 6.80 -4.92
CA ILE A 79 8.64 6.50 -6.32
C ILE A 79 9.92 6.01 -6.97
N SER A 80 9.89 4.86 -7.59
CA SER A 80 11.00 4.29 -8.35
C SER A 80 10.58 4.16 -9.81
N GLU A 81 11.13 5.01 -10.68
CA GLU A 81 10.84 4.98 -12.12
C GLU A 81 11.37 3.69 -12.77
N SER A 82 12.53 3.24 -12.32
CA SER A 82 13.09 1.93 -12.63
C SER A 82 13.40 1.19 -11.34
N ALA A 83 12.53 0.25 -10.96
CA ALA A 83 12.76 -0.68 -9.88
C ALA A 83 13.34 -1.98 -10.46
N HIS A 84 14.52 -2.39 -10.05
CA HIS A 84 15.24 -3.53 -10.62
C HIS A 84 16.04 -4.29 -9.57
N ILE A 85 16.45 -5.50 -9.93
CA ILE A 85 17.42 -6.32 -9.21
C ILE A 85 18.55 -6.62 -10.20
N TYR A 86 19.79 -6.35 -9.82
CA TYR A 86 20.94 -6.64 -10.66
C TYR A 86 21.18 -8.15 -10.79
N GLU A 87 21.81 -8.56 -11.89
CA GLU A 87 22.02 -9.96 -12.26
C GLU A 87 22.85 -10.71 -11.20
N ASP A 88 23.83 -10.08 -10.61
CA ASP A 88 24.65 -10.62 -9.53
C ASP A 88 23.86 -10.98 -8.25
N SER A 89 22.69 -10.40 -8.10
CA SER A 89 21.81 -10.61 -6.95
C SER A 89 20.63 -11.57 -7.24
N TRP A 90 20.44 -12.04 -8.48
CA TRP A 90 19.29 -12.86 -8.86
C TRP A 90 19.22 -14.19 -8.11
N THR A 91 20.34 -14.89 -7.99
CA THR A 91 20.37 -16.18 -7.26
C THR A 91 19.94 -16.00 -5.80
N ALA A 92 20.45 -14.97 -5.12
CA ALA A 92 20.09 -14.70 -3.74
C ALA A 92 18.63 -14.25 -3.59
N ALA A 93 18.09 -13.50 -4.58
CA ALA A 93 16.69 -13.12 -4.60
C ALA A 93 15.77 -14.34 -4.80
N ASP A 94 16.12 -15.25 -5.70
CA ASP A 94 15.39 -16.49 -5.92
C ASP A 94 15.40 -17.39 -4.69
N ASP A 95 16.52 -17.52 -4.00
CA ASP A 95 16.60 -18.27 -2.75
C ASP A 95 15.65 -17.73 -1.68
N ILE A 96 15.57 -16.40 -1.54
CA ILE A 96 14.63 -15.75 -0.62
C ILE A 96 13.20 -16.03 -1.03
N ILE A 97 12.86 -15.93 -2.33
CA ILE A 97 11.54 -16.22 -2.83
C ILE A 97 11.17 -17.67 -2.52
N GLN A 98 12.04 -18.63 -2.85
CA GLN A 98 11.78 -20.05 -2.59
C GLN A 98 11.58 -20.36 -1.10
N CYS A 99 12.40 -19.77 -0.22
CA CYS A 99 12.28 -19.96 1.22
C CYS A 99 11.01 -19.37 1.83
N HIS A 100 10.52 -18.26 1.27
CA HIS A 100 9.45 -17.48 1.91
C HIS A 100 8.14 -17.45 1.11
N TYR A 101 8.13 -17.85 -0.18
CA TYR A 101 6.98 -17.76 -1.06
C TYR A 101 5.75 -18.44 -0.48
N GLN A 102 5.89 -19.68 -0.02
CA GLN A 102 4.79 -20.44 0.58
C GLN A 102 4.23 -19.77 1.84
N ARG A 103 5.10 -19.16 2.64
CA ARG A 103 4.68 -18.43 3.83
C ARG A 103 3.91 -17.16 3.49
N ILE A 104 4.28 -16.49 2.40
CA ILE A 104 3.62 -15.26 1.92
C ILE A 104 2.27 -15.61 1.31
N VAL A 105 2.23 -16.63 0.43
CA VAL A 105 1.00 -17.06 -0.29
C VAL A 105 -0.01 -17.71 0.66
N ASN A 106 0.48 -18.47 1.66
CA ASN A 106 -0.39 -19.13 2.64
C ASN A 106 -0.82 -18.23 3.81
N ARG A 107 -0.44 -16.96 3.82
CA ARG A 107 -0.96 -16.01 4.81
C ARG A 107 -2.47 -15.83 4.57
N LYS A 108 -3.26 -16.52 5.39
CA LYS A 108 -4.73 -16.40 5.39
C LYS A 108 -5.25 -15.10 6.01
N VAL A 109 -4.38 -14.29 6.60
CA VAL A 109 -4.75 -13.01 7.23
C VAL A 109 -4.12 -11.90 6.40
N PHE A 110 -4.94 -11.20 5.66
CA PHE A 110 -4.55 -9.98 4.98
C PHE A 110 -4.56 -8.83 5.99
N GLU A 111 -3.39 -8.40 6.45
CA GLU A 111 -3.28 -7.13 7.17
C GLU A 111 -3.41 -5.98 6.15
N ASP A 112 -4.61 -5.78 5.66
CA ASP A 112 -4.90 -4.72 4.73
C ASP A 112 -5.01 -3.38 5.50
N PRO A 113 -4.34 -2.31 5.04
CA PRO A 113 -4.48 -0.98 5.64
C PRO A 113 -5.92 -0.47 5.70
N VAL A 114 -6.76 -0.87 4.75
CA VAL A 114 -8.17 -0.47 4.73
C VAL A 114 -9.03 -1.17 5.78
N GLY A 115 -8.50 -2.19 6.47
CA GLY A 115 -9.26 -2.97 7.46
C GLY A 115 -9.92 -4.22 6.85
N ASN A 116 -11.09 -4.60 7.37
CA ASN A 116 -11.77 -5.84 7.02
C ASN A 116 -13.19 -5.60 6.50
N PHE A 117 -13.70 -6.55 5.72
CA PHE A 117 -15.07 -6.52 5.20
C PHE A 117 -15.83 -7.79 5.67
N VAL A 118 -16.86 -7.57 6.44
CA VAL A 118 -17.74 -8.65 6.95
C VAL A 118 -18.95 -8.74 6.04
N ILE A 119 -19.13 -9.88 5.38
CA ILE A 119 -20.18 -10.14 4.41
C ILE A 119 -21.24 -11.02 5.06
N ARG A 120 -22.50 -10.63 4.95
CA ARG A 120 -23.66 -11.39 5.40
C ARG A 120 -24.78 -11.31 4.37
N ILE A 121 -25.72 -12.21 4.45
CA ILE A 121 -26.99 -12.11 3.75
C ILE A 121 -28.03 -11.69 4.80
N ASP A 122 -28.75 -10.62 4.52
CA ASP A 122 -29.80 -10.06 5.35
C ASP A 122 -30.91 -9.50 4.45
N ASP A 123 -32.18 -9.73 4.81
CA ASP A 123 -33.35 -9.29 4.06
C ASP A 123 -33.27 -9.52 2.53
N ASN A 124 -32.83 -10.72 2.14
CA ASN A 124 -32.68 -11.09 0.73
C ASN A 124 -31.73 -10.17 -0.07
N ALA A 125 -30.73 -9.64 0.60
CA ALA A 125 -29.65 -8.82 0.04
C ALA A 125 -28.29 -9.19 0.66
N ILE A 126 -27.22 -8.88 -0.05
CA ILE A 126 -25.86 -8.95 0.48
C ILE A 126 -25.62 -7.69 1.27
N LEU A 127 -25.25 -7.81 2.52
CA LEU A 127 -24.81 -6.74 3.40
C LEU A 127 -23.33 -6.89 3.66
N VAL A 128 -22.54 -5.86 3.35
CA VAL A 128 -21.10 -5.78 3.65
C VAL A 128 -20.88 -4.68 4.67
N THR A 129 -20.26 -5.02 5.79
CA THR A 129 -19.83 -4.06 6.79
C THR A 129 -18.31 -3.90 6.71
N HIS A 130 -17.85 -2.68 6.39
CA HIS A 130 -16.45 -2.31 6.41
C HIS A 130 -16.07 -1.91 7.83
N VAL A 131 -15.02 -2.52 8.37
CA VAL A 131 -14.51 -2.25 9.73
C VAL A 131 -13.02 -1.96 9.70
N THR A 132 -12.56 -1.07 10.57
CA THR A 132 -11.14 -0.82 10.80
C THR A 132 -10.45 -2.06 11.39
N LYS A 133 -9.13 -2.01 11.53
CA LYS A 133 -8.35 -3.04 12.24
C LYS A 133 -8.79 -3.20 13.70
N ASP A 134 -9.27 -2.13 14.31
CA ASP A 134 -9.72 -2.09 15.71
C ASP A 134 -11.20 -2.49 15.86
N GLY A 135 -11.86 -2.82 14.74
CA GLY A 135 -13.25 -3.28 14.72
C GLY A 135 -14.30 -2.17 14.63
N GLU A 136 -13.89 -0.91 14.46
CA GLU A 136 -14.83 0.20 14.29
C GLU A 136 -15.47 0.17 12.89
N GLN A 137 -16.78 0.36 12.83
CA GLN A 137 -17.49 0.39 11.57
C GLN A 137 -17.21 1.69 10.79
N VAL A 138 -16.71 1.55 9.56
CA VAL A 138 -16.40 2.67 8.65
C VAL A 138 -17.53 2.92 7.66
N ALA A 139 -18.05 1.85 7.04
CA ALA A 139 -19.06 1.95 5.99
C ALA A 139 -19.92 0.69 5.92
N LYS A 140 -21.07 0.81 5.23
CA LYS A 140 -21.93 -0.30 4.85
C LYS A 140 -22.24 -0.26 3.35
N TYR A 141 -22.26 -1.44 2.73
CA TYR A 141 -22.65 -1.62 1.34
C TYR A 141 -23.75 -2.67 1.27
N THR A 142 -24.80 -2.39 0.54
CA THR A 142 -25.95 -3.30 0.41
C THR A 142 -26.36 -3.42 -1.06
N GLY A 143 -26.76 -4.60 -1.47
CA GLY A 143 -27.22 -4.87 -2.83
C GLY A 143 -27.42 -6.36 -3.09
N LYS A 144 -27.83 -6.68 -4.34
CA LYS A 144 -28.01 -8.08 -4.78
C LYS A 144 -26.91 -8.53 -5.74
N SER A 145 -26.14 -7.60 -6.32
CA SER A 145 -25.09 -7.90 -7.28
C SER A 145 -23.71 -7.81 -6.64
N ALA A 146 -22.99 -8.92 -6.64
CA ALA A 146 -21.61 -9.02 -6.19
C ALA A 146 -20.70 -8.03 -6.91
N THR A 147 -20.80 -7.97 -8.24
CA THR A 147 -19.98 -7.08 -9.07
C THR A 147 -20.18 -5.60 -8.70
N LEU A 148 -21.43 -5.16 -8.54
CA LEU A 148 -21.73 -3.76 -8.20
C LEU A 148 -21.21 -3.40 -6.80
N ILE A 149 -21.35 -4.29 -5.83
CA ILE A 149 -20.86 -4.08 -4.47
C ILE A 149 -19.34 -4.06 -4.47
N CYS A 150 -18.68 -5.01 -5.15
CA CYS A 150 -17.22 -5.08 -5.25
C CYS A 150 -16.65 -3.79 -5.87
N ASN A 151 -17.20 -3.33 -6.99
CA ASN A 151 -16.77 -2.12 -7.64
C ASN A 151 -16.91 -0.87 -6.73
N LYS A 152 -18.00 -0.76 -5.98
CA LYS A 152 -18.17 0.33 -4.99
C LYS A 152 -17.13 0.26 -3.87
N ILE A 153 -16.86 -0.94 -3.35
CA ILE A 153 -15.86 -1.12 -2.29
C ILE A 153 -14.49 -0.70 -2.80
N VAL A 154 -14.06 -1.20 -3.95
CA VAL A 154 -12.74 -0.90 -4.54
C VAL A 154 -12.62 0.59 -4.88
N ALA A 155 -13.65 1.19 -5.45
CA ALA A 155 -13.64 2.63 -5.77
C ALA A 155 -13.53 3.51 -4.52
N ASN A 156 -14.16 3.12 -3.42
CA ASN A 156 -14.10 3.85 -2.15
C ASN A 156 -12.84 3.56 -1.32
N ASN A 157 -12.10 2.51 -1.68
CA ASN A 157 -10.90 2.08 -0.95
C ASN A 157 -9.73 1.84 -1.94
N PRO A 158 -9.18 2.90 -2.57
CA PRO A 158 -8.16 2.76 -3.60
C PRO A 158 -6.84 2.16 -3.12
N SER A 159 -6.62 2.10 -1.80
CA SER A 159 -5.46 1.46 -1.17
C SER A 159 -5.67 0.00 -0.77
N ILE A 160 -6.82 -0.61 -1.15
CA ILE A 160 -7.08 -2.03 -0.90
C ILE A 160 -6.01 -2.90 -1.58
N LEU A 161 -5.50 -3.88 -0.85
CA LEU A 161 -4.50 -4.80 -1.42
C LEU A 161 -5.13 -5.69 -2.50
N PRO A 162 -4.43 -5.97 -3.62
CA PRO A 162 -4.95 -6.78 -4.72
C PRO A 162 -5.47 -8.16 -4.28
N GLY A 163 -4.77 -8.82 -3.35
CA GLY A 163 -5.20 -10.10 -2.79
C GLY A 163 -6.50 -10.01 -2.00
N HIS A 164 -6.70 -8.92 -1.26
CA HIS A 164 -7.94 -8.68 -0.51
C HIS A 164 -9.10 -8.34 -1.46
N ALA A 165 -8.86 -7.54 -2.49
CA ALA A 165 -9.87 -7.26 -3.52
C ALA A 165 -10.32 -8.55 -4.25
N ALA A 166 -9.37 -9.45 -4.59
CA ALA A 166 -9.68 -10.73 -5.20
C ALA A 166 -10.50 -11.63 -4.26
N TYR A 167 -10.12 -11.72 -2.98
CA TYR A 167 -10.87 -12.45 -1.95
C TYR A 167 -12.30 -11.91 -1.82
N LEU A 168 -12.46 -10.58 -1.75
CA LEU A 168 -13.78 -9.94 -1.71
C LEU A 168 -14.65 -10.30 -2.92
N GLY A 169 -14.08 -10.30 -4.11
CA GLY A 169 -14.80 -10.69 -5.33
C GLY A 169 -15.31 -12.13 -5.26
N ILE A 170 -14.49 -13.05 -4.76
CA ILE A 170 -14.86 -14.47 -4.58
C ILE A 170 -15.99 -14.60 -3.53
N GLU A 171 -15.83 -13.97 -2.36
CA GLU A 171 -16.81 -14.07 -1.27
C GLU A 171 -18.15 -13.42 -1.63
N LEU A 172 -18.12 -12.26 -2.28
CA LEU A 172 -19.34 -11.61 -2.77
C LEU A 172 -20.08 -12.47 -3.80
N ASN A 173 -19.35 -13.09 -4.74
CA ASN A 173 -19.95 -14.02 -5.70
C ASN A 173 -20.56 -15.24 -5.03
N ARG A 174 -19.93 -15.79 -3.99
CA ARG A 174 -20.50 -16.88 -3.18
C ARG A 174 -21.79 -16.44 -2.47
N ALA A 175 -21.81 -15.21 -1.93
CA ALA A 175 -23.01 -14.67 -1.29
C ALA A 175 -24.15 -14.46 -2.31
N GLU A 176 -23.85 -13.92 -3.51
CA GLU A 176 -24.83 -13.78 -4.60
C GLU A 176 -25.40 -15.11 -5.04
N ASN A 177 -24.55 -16.12 -5.26
CA ASN A 177 -24.98 -17.47 -5.60
C ASN A 177 -25.83 -18.09 -4.49
N SER A 178 -25.51 -17.85 -3.21
CA SER A 178 -26.31 -18.33 -2.09
C SER A 178 -27.71 -17.71 -2.07
N LEU A 179 -27.81 -16.40 -2.38
CA LEU A 179 -29.09 -15.73 -2.56
C LEU A 179 -29.91 -16.30 -3.72
N LEU A 180 -29.27 -16.50 -4.88
CA LEU A 180 -29.95 -16.99 -6.09
C LEU A 180 -30.48 -18.41 -5.93
N PHE A 181 -29.75 -19.27 -5.21
CA PHE A 181 -30.10 -20.69 -5.06
C PHE A 181 -30.71 -21.02 -3.68
N GLY A 182 -31.04 -20.02 -2.85
CA GLY A 182 -31.62 -20.22 -1.54
C GLY A 182 -30.72 -21.04 -0.56
N LYS A 183 -29.38 -20.91 -0.70
CA LYS A 183 -28.41 -21.61 0.13
C LYS A 183 -27.94 -20.75 1.29
N THR A 184 -27.54 -21.40 2.38
CA THR A 184 -26.90 -20.71 3.51
C THR A 184 -25.52 -20.20 3.08
N TYR A 185 -25.22 -18.94 3.42
CA TYR A 185 -23.91 -18.33 3.22
C TYR A 185 -23.15 -18.20 4.53
N SER A 186 -21.88 -18.53 4.52
CA SER A 186 -20.92 -18.24 5.59
C SER A 186 -19.63 -17.76 4.95
N GLN A 187 -19.12 -16.62 5.41
CA GLN A 187 -17.82 -16.10 5.00
C GLN A 187 -16.70 -16.97 5.60
N PHE A 188 -15.69 -17.30 4.84
CA PHE A 188 -14.50 -18.07 5.30
C PHE A 188 -13.42 -17.20 5.93
#